data_ba60679018d8e679746109b7eea678d5
#
_entry.id   ba60679018d8e679746109b7eea678d5
#
_cell.length_a   1.000
_cell.length_b   1.000
_cell.length_c   1.000
_cell.angle_alpha   90.00
_cell.angle_beta   90.00
_cell.angle_gamma   90.00
#
_symmetry.space_group_name_H-M   'P 1'
#
loop_
_entity.id
_entity.type
_entity.pdbx_description
1 polymer ?
#
loop_
_entity_poly.entity_id
_entity_poly.type
_entity_poly.pdbx_seq_one_letter_code
_entity_poly.pdbx_strand_id
1 'polypeptide(L)'
;MTKDELRKEIKTCISALSLAERKNQSDTLCSTILKSKDYTTCTTLLAYMPFADEADVTMVIQSALKQKKKVFLPRIIPETNRMEFYRYESDTKTEQGSFGISEPPANEELSFTSFLKKMSINEYSPAAHSSDYVEIAPHETPAEHILILVPGRAFTQDGKRLGRGKGFYDLYLSQLPQIFDIKKSGVCLPCQLLTELPTTPDDIIMDNIFV
;
A
#
# COMPACT_ATOMS: atom_id res chain seq x y z
N MET A 1 -3.60 20.17 19.40
CA MET A 1 -3.51 20.52 17.96
C MET A 1 -4.53 19.68 17.19
N THR A 2 -5.29 20.27 16.29
CA THR A 2 -6.27 19.57 15.45
C THR A 2 -5.60 18.82 14.29
N LYS A 3 -6.29 17.84 13.68
CA LYS A 3 -5.77 17.15 12.48
C LYS A 3 -5.41 18.12 11.35
N ASP A 4 -6.15 19.23 11.18
CA ASP A 4 -5.91 20.21 10.11
C ASP A 4 -4.72 21.13 10.39
N GLU A 5 -4.51 21.52 11.64
CA GLU A 5 -3.31 22.26 12.06
C GLU A 5 -2.04 21.41 11.81
N LEU A 6 -2.07 20.13 12.23
CA LEU A 6 -0.97 19.21 11.98
C LEU A 6 -0.67 19.02 10.49
N ARG A 7 -1.69 18.88 9.64
CA ARG A 7 -1.49 18.79 8.19
C ARG A 7 -0.77 20.01 7.62
N LYS A 8 -1.09 21.21 8.10
CA LYS A 8 -0.44 22.46 7.68
C LYS A 8 1.02 22.51 8.15
N GLU A 9 1.27 22.17 9.42
CA GLU A 9 2.60 22.15 9.99
C GLU A 9 3.51 21.17 9.24
N ILE A 10 3.07 19.94 9.03
CA ILE A 10 3.83 18.93 8.29
C ILE A 10 4.08 19.36 6.84
N LYS A 11 3.10 19.97 6.17
CA LYS A 11 3.29 20.52 4.83
C LYS A 11 4.41 21.56 4.81
N THR A 12 4.45 22.44 5.81
CA THR A 12 5.52 23.45 5.95
C THR A 12 6.87 22.78 6.18
N CYS A 13 6.92 21.79 7.07
CA CYS A 13 8.15 21.03 7.33
C CYS A 13 8.71 20.36 6.08
N ILE A 14 7.87 19.67 5.31
CA ILE A 14 8.29 19.04 4.05
C ILE A 14 8.73 20.09 3.02
N SER A 15 8.03 21.22 2.94
CA SER A 15 8.37 22.31 2.01
C SER A 15 9.69 23.00 2.34
N ALA A 16 10.14 22.95 3.60
CA ALA A 16 11.44 23.47 4.02
C ALA A 16 12.62 22.59 3.59
N LEU A 17 12.37 21.31 3.27
CA LEU A 17 13.41 20.43 2.75
C LEU A 17 13.69 20.76 1.27
N SER A 18 14.96 20.88 0.93
CA SER A 18 15.38 20.96 -0.47
C SER A 18 15.02 19.70 -1.26
N LEU A 19 14.99 19.80 -2.57
CA LEU A 19 14.78 18.61 -3.44
C LEU A 19 15.84 17.53 -3.21
N ALA A 20 17.11 17.94 -2.99
CA ALA A 20 18.21 17.03 -2.72
C ALA A 20 18.03 16.28 -1.40
N GLU A 21 17.63 16.97 -0.32
CA GLU A 21 17.36 16.36 0.98
C GLU A 21 16.20 15.37 0.91
N ARG A 22 15.08 15.76 0.28
CA ARG A 22 13.93 14.86 0.11
C ARG A 22 14.30 13.61 -0.69
N LYS A 23 15.08 13.78 -1.76
CA LYS A 23 15.57 12.65 -2.55
C LYS A 23 16.45 11.73 -1.70
N ASN A 24 17.44 12.28 -1.01
CA ASN A 24 18.34 11.48 -0.17
C ASN A 24 17.60 10.73 0.95
N GLN A 25 16.65 11.38 1.61
CA GLN A 25 15.79 10.72 2.62
C GLN A 25 14.95 9.60 2.00
N SER A 26 14.36 9.83 0.82
CA SER A 26 13.59 8.81 0.10
C SER A 26 14.47 7.63 -0.36
N ASP A 27 15.69 7.88 -0.84
CA ASP A 27 16.63 6.84 -1.25
C ASP A 27 17.04 5.96 -0.04
N THR A 28 17.29 6.57 1.12
CA THR A 28 17.59 5.89 2.38
C THR A 28 16.42 5.03 2.83
N LEU A 29 15.23 5.60 2.83
CA LEU A 29 13.99 4.94 3.17
C LEU A 29 13.72 3.74 2.24
N CYS A 30 13.86 3.91 0.93
CA CYS A 30 13.72 2.82 -0.04
C CYS A 30 14.72 1.68 0.26
N SER A 31 15.96 2.02 0.58
CA SER A 31 16.97 1.04 0.95
C SER A 31 16.59 0.25 2.20
N THR A 32 15.95 0.89 3.18
CA THR A 32 15.42 0.25 4.38
C THR A 32 14.27 -0.69 4.05
N ILE A 33 13.31 -0.24 3.25
CA ILE A 33 12.18 -1.07 2.80
C ILE A 33 12.69 -2.32 2.05
N LEU A 34 13.59 -2.14 1.09
CA LEU A 34 14.13 -3.23 0.26
C LEU A 34 14.86 -4.33 1.06
N LYS A 35 15.42 -3.97 2.21
CA LYS A 35 16.10 -4.91 3.12
C LYS A 35 15.17 -5.50 4.18
N SER A 36 13.96 -4.97 4.34
CA SER A 36 13.03 -5.45 5.36
C SER A 36 12.55 -6.87 5.09
N LYS A 37 12.20 -7.59 6.16
CA LYS A 37 11.60 -8.92 6.04
C LYS A 37 10.29 -8.85 5.26
N ASP A 38 9.44 -7.86 5.56
CA ASP A 38 8.14 -7.71 4.92
C ASP A 38 8.26 -7.57 3.40
N TYR A 39 9.24 -6.80 2.90
CA TYR A 39 9.48 -6.67 1.47
C TYR A 39 10.13 -7.92 0.86
N THR A 40 11.12 -8.52 1.53
CA THR A 40 11.84 -9.66 0.96
C THR A 40 10.99 -10.91 0.86
N THR A 41 10.05 -11.10 1.77
CA THR A 41 9.11 -12.24 1.77
C THR A 41 7.84 -11.99 0.98
N CYS A 42 7.44 -10.72 0.75
CA CYS A 42 6.20 -10.47 0.02
C CYS A 42 6.26 -10.97 -1.43
N THR A 43 5.15 -11.54 -1.89
CA THR A 43 4.92 -11.92 -3.28
C THR A 43 4.13 -10.85 -4.02
N THR A 44 3.36 -10.07 -3.28
CA THR A 44 2.51 -8.99 -3.78
C THR A 44 2.78 -7.69 -3.06
N LEU A 45 2.98 -6.62 -3.81
CA LEU A 45 3.22 -5.26 -3.33
C LEU A 45 2.09 -4.34 -3.79
N LEU A 46 1.39 -3.72 -2.84
CA LEU A 46 0.57 -2.54 -3.10
C LEU A 46 1.39 -1.31 -2.72
N ALA A 47 1.58 -0.40 -3.66
CA ALA A 47 2.35 0.82 -3.43
C ALA A 47 1.54 2.04 -3.90
N TYR A 48 2.14 3.21 -3.88
CA TYR A 48 1.52 4.45 -4.35
C TYR A 48 2.46 5.18 -5.32
N MET A 49 1.90 5.95 -6.25
CA MET A 49 2.67 6.93 -7.00
C MET A 49 2.80 8.20 -6.15
N PRO A 50 4.03 8.61 -5.82
CA PRO A 50 4.23 9.67 -4.83
C PRO A 50 3.81 11.05 -5.37
N PHE A 51 3.17 11.84 -4.52
CA PHE A 51 3.09 13.27 -4.72
C PHE A 51 4.46 13.94 -4.47
N ALA A 52 4.60 15.16 -4.95
CA ALA A 52 5.83 15.94 -4.74
C ALA A 52 6.17 16.18 -3.25
N ASP A 53 5.19 16.05 -2.36
CA ASP A 53 5.31 16.21 -0.90
C ASP A 53 5.13 14.86 -0.15
N GLU A 54 5.49 13.75 -0.78
CA GLU A 54 5.54 12.42 -0.19
C GLU A 54 6.92 11.81 -0.35
N ALA A 55 7.21 10.78 0.45
CA ALA A 55 8.39 9.96 0.25
C ALA A 55 8.30 9.23 -1.09
N ASP A 56 9.35 9.32 -1.90
CA ASP A 56 9.39 8.68 -3.21
C ASP A 56 9.76 7.19 -3.07
N VAL A 57 8.79 6.32 -3.34
CA VAL A 57 8.93 4.85 -3.32
C VAL A 57 9.10 4.22 -4.70
N THR A 58 9.34 5.02 -5.73
CA THR A 58 9.49 4.53 -7.12
C THR A 58 10.58 3.48 -7.25
N MET A 59 11.68 3.61 -6.51
CA MET A 59 12.76 2.61 -6.47
C MET A 59 12.25 1.25 -5.95
N VAL A 60 11.37 1.23 -4.95
CA VAL A 60 10.78 0.00 -4.41
C VAL A 60 9.86 -0.64 -5.44
N ILE A 61 9.02 0.16 -6.12
CA ILE A 61 8.14 -0.31 -7.20
C ILE A 61 8.96 -0.95 -8.33
N GLN A 62 9.99 -0.27 -8.80
CA GLN A 62 10.87 -0.77 -9.87
C GLN A 62 11.60 -2.06 -9.47
N SER A 63 12.06 -2.14 -8.22
CA SER A 63 12.70 -3.33 -7.69
C SER A 63 11.71 -4.51 -7.63
N ALA A 64 10.49 -4.29 -7.19
CA ALA A 64 9.44 -5.29 -7.14
C ALA A 64 9.11 -5.86 -8.52
N LEU A 65 8.98 -4.99 -9.54
CA LEU A 65 8.76 -5.39 -10.94
C LEU A 65 9.93 -6.23 -11.48
N LYS A 66 11.18 -5.81 -11.23
CA LYS A 66 12.38 -6.57 -11.63
C LYS A 66 12.43 -7.96 -10.97
N GLN A 67 11.97 -8.07 -9.73
CA GLN A 67 11.87 -9.33 -8.99
C GLN A 67 10.61 -10.14 -9.33
N LYS A 68 9.81 -9.70 -10.31
CA LYS A 68 8.56 -10.34 -10.75
C LYS A 68 7.52 -10.47 -9.63
N LYS A 69 7.57 -9.62 -8.63
CA LYS A 69 6.49 -9.50 -7.64
C LYS A 69 5.24 -8.94 -8.33
N LYS A 70 4.07 -9.30 -7.83
CA LYS A 70 2.82 -8.70 -8.28
C LYS A 70 2.73 -7.28 -7.71
N VAL A 71 2.66 -6.28 -8.56
CA VAL A 71 2.58 -4.87 -8.15
C VAL A 71 1.20 -4.32 -8.48
N PHE A 72 0.63 -3.59 -7.54
CA PHE A 72 -0.64 -2.89 -7.70
C PHE A 72 -0.48 -1.43 -7.25
N LEU A 73 -1.08 -0.52 -8.02
CA LEU A 73 -1.11 0.91 -7.71
C LEU A 73 -2.54 1.40 -7.57
N PRO A 74 -2.79 2.41 -6.72
CA PRO A 74 -4.13 2.90 -6.46
C PRO A 74 -4.64 3.75 -7.61
N ARG A 75 -5.95 3.70 -7.81
CA ARG A 75 -6.72 4.61 -8.62
C ARG A 75 -7.95 5.08 -7.83
N ILE A 76 -8.22 6.37 -7.88
CA ILE A 76 -9.44 6.93 -7.29
C ILE A 76 -10.59 6.70 -8.25
N ILE A 77 -11.69 6.16 -7.72
CA ILE A 77 -12.91 5.97 -8.50
C ILE A 77 -13.65 7.32 -8.55
N PRO A 78 -13.78 7.95 -9.73
CA PRO A 78 -14.42 9.25 -9.88
C PRO A 78 -15.80 9.29 -9.24
N GLU A 79 -16.19 10.46 -8.74
CA GLU A 79 -17.49 10.74 -8.12
C GLU A 79 -17.83 9.90 -6.88
N THR A 80 -16.84 9.16 -6.35
CA THR A 80 -16.97 8.40 -5.12
C THR A 80 -15.85 8.77 -4.14
N ASN A 81 -16.02 8.42 -2.87
CA ASN A 81 -14.91 8.47 -1.89
C ASN A 81 -14.17 7.14 -1.80
N ARG A 82 -14.07 6.41 -2.92
CA ARG A 82 -13.44 5.09 -2.99
C ARG A 82 -12.21 5.12 -3.86
N MET A 83 -11.30 4.22 -3.56
CA MET A 83 -10.16 3.88 -4.41
C MET A 83 -10.10 2.37 -4.57
N GLU A 84 -9.44 1.91 -5.61
CA GLU A 84 -9.12 0.51 -5.85
C GLU A 84 -7.68 0.42 -6.34
N PHE A 85 -7.03 -0.70 -6.08
CA PHE A 85 -5.70 -0.97 -6.58
C PHE A 85 -5.77 -1.83 -7.84
N TYR A 86 -5.03 -1.45 -8.87
CA TYR A 86 -4.99 -2.17 -10.15
C TYR A 86 -3.59 -2.66 -10.45
N ARG A 87 -3.51 -3.80 -11.12
CA ARG A 87 -2.26 -4.40 -11.56
C ARG A 87 -1.42 -3.39 -12.33
N TYR A 88 -0.14 -3.31 -11.97
CA TYR A 88 0.82 -2.44 -12.61
C TYR A 88 2.05 -3.24 -13.06
N GLU A 89 2.44 -3.07 -14.30
CA GLU A 89 3.58 -3.71 -14.96
C GLU A 89 4.44 -2.66 -15.65
N SER A 90 5.65 -3.01 -16.07
CA SER A 90 6.59 -2.05 -16.65
C SER A 90 6.12 -1.41 -17.96
N ASP A 91 5.21 -2.08 -18.68
CA ASP A 91 4.60 -1.62 -19.94
C ASP A 91 3.17 -1.09 -19.76
N THR A 92 2.67 -1.04 -18.52
CA THR A 92 1.34 -0.49 -18.23
C THR A 92 1.28 0.98 -18.65
N LYS A 93 0.40 1.28 -19.60
CA LYS A 93 0.10 2.67 -19.99
C LYS A 93 -0.74 3.32 -18.90
N THR A 94 -0.13 4.24 -18.17
CA THR A 94 -0.83 5.01 -17.17
C THR A 94 -1.63 6.15 -17.79
N GLU A 95 -2.70 6.54 -17.14
CA GLU A 95 -3.54 7.70 -17.49
C GLU A 95 -3.33 8.80 -16.44
N GLN A 96 -3.60 10.04 -16.80
CA GLN A 96 -3.63 11.12 -15.84
C GLN A 96 -4.91 10.99 -15.00
N GLY A 97 -4.74 10.56 -13.77
CA GLY A 97 -5.82 10.36 -12.82
C GLY A 97 -6.14 11.60 -12.02
N SER A 98 -6.88 11.39 -10.94
CA SER A 98 -7.21 12.43 -9.98
C SER A 98 -5.94 13.06 -9.39
N PHE A 99 -5.99 14.36 -9.12
CA PHE A 99 -4.87 15.14 -8.55
C PHE A 99 -3.59 15.19 -9.41
N GLY A 100 -3.67 14.88 -10.71
CA GLY A 100 -2.54 14.95 -11.62
C GLY A 100 -1.49 13.84 -11.48
N ILE A 101 -1.86 12.74 -10.81
CA ILE A 101 -0.99 11.56 -10.68
C ILE A 101 -1.23 10.62 -11.85
N SER A 102 -0.17 9.91 -12.26
CA SER A 102 -0.29 8.79 -13.19
C SER A 102 -0.90 7.59 -12.47
N GLU A 103 -2.09 7.18 -12.90
CA GLU A 103 -2.82 6.04 -12.36
C GLU A 103 -2.90 4.91 -13.39
N PRO A 104 -2.92 3.63 -12.98
CA PRO A 104 -3.20 2.53 -13.90
C PRO A 104 -4.62 2.64 -14.46
N PRO A 105 -4.90 2.08 -15.66
CA PRO A 105 -6.24 2.07 -16.21
C PRO A 105 -7.19 1.27 -15.32
N ALA A 106 -8.44 1.72 -15.22
CA ALA A 106 -9.49 0.99 -14.51
C ALA A 106 -9.86 -0.26 -15.31
N ASN A 107 -9.49 -1.43 -14.80
CA ASN A 107 -9.88 -2.74 -15.36
C ASN A 107 -10.24 -3.66 -14.19
N GLU A 108 -11.52 -4.00 -14.06
CA GLU A 108 -12.02 -4.78 -12.93
C GLU A 108 -11.32 -6.15 -12.80
N GLU A 109 -10.99 -6.80 -13.92
CA GLU A 109 -10.29 -8.09 -13.90
C GLU A 109 -8.86 -8.00 -13.35
N LEU A 110 -8.24 -6.82 -13.45
CA LEU A 110 -6.91 -6.49 -12.96
C LEU A 110 -6.94 -5.80 -11.59
N SER A 111 -8.12 -5.64 -10.98
CA SER A 111 -8.26 -5.06 -9.64
C SER A 111 -7.71 -6.01 -8.57
N PHE A 112 -7.20 -5.44 -7.48
CA PHE A 112 -6.73 -6.22 -6.34
C PHE A 112 -7.88 -6.97 -5.67
N THR A 113 -9.07 -6.37 -5.63
CA THR A 113 -10.29 -7.05 -5.16
C THR A 113 -10.59 -8.31 -5.96
N SER A 114 -10.49 -8.27 -7.30
CA SER A 114 -10.66 -9.46 -8.16
C SER A 114 -9.55 -10.48 -7.98
N PHE A 115 -8.32 -10.01 -7.75
CA PHE A 115 -7.18 -10.88 -7.42
C PHE A 115 -7.44 -11.67 -6.11
N LEU A 116 -7.87 -11.00 -5.03
CA LEU A 116 -8.20 -11.65 -3.76
C LEU A 116 -9.37 -12.65 -3.89
N LYS A 117 -10.41 -12.30 -4.67
CA LYS A 117 -11.52 -13.23 -4.95
C LYS A 117 -11.05 -14.52 -5.64
N LYS A 118 -10.19 -14.40 -6.65
CA LYS A 118 -9.62 -15.56 -7.36
C LYS A 118 -8.81 -16.47 -6.42
N MET A 119 -8.06 -15.88 -5.49
CA MET A 119 -7.32 -16.65 -4.47
C MET A 119 -8.27 -17.38 -3.53
N SER A 120 -9.28 -16.71 -2.99
CA SER A 120 -10.25 -17.31 -2.06
C SER A 120 -11.03 -18.48 -2.70
N ILE A 121 -11.31 -18.44 -4.00
CA ILE A 121 -12.00 -19.52 -4.72
C ILE A 121 -11.07 -20.74 -4.89
N ASN A 122 -9.77 -20.52 -5.11
CA ASN A 122 -8.81 -21.61 -5.24
C ASN A 122 -8.54 -22.33 -3.91
N GLU A 123 -8.69 -21.65 -2.78
CA GLU A 123 -8.61 -22.27 -1.45
C GLU A 123 -9.88 -23.09 -1.10
N TYR A 124 -11.00 -22.84 -1.79
CA TYR A 124 -12.29 -23.50 -1.56
C TYR A 124 -12.78 -24.20 -2.85
N SER A 125 -11.98 -25.12 -3.38
CA SER A 125 -12.51 -26.08 -4.37
C SER A 125 -13.06 -27.28 -3.61
N PRO A 126 -14.39 -27.44 -3.47
CA PRO A 126 -14.94 -28.67 -2.95
C PRO A 126 -14.66 -29.77 -3.97
N ALA A 127 -13.78 -30.71 -3.62
CA ALA A 127 -13.61 -31.92 -4.40
C ALA A 127 -14.99 -32.56 -4.62
N ALA A 128 -15.38 -32.70 -5.88
CA ALA A 128 -16.58 -33.42 -6.29
C ALA A 128 -16.58 -34.79 -5.59
N HIS A 129 -17.71 -35.15 -5.03
CA HIS A 129 -17.96 -36.45 -4.43
C HIS A 129 -17.57 -37.60 -5.38
N SER A 130 -16.45 -38.23 -5.11
CA SER A 130 -16.21 -39.60 -5.50
C SER A 130 -15.52 -40.35 -4.37
N SER A 131 -16.02 -41.51 -4.05
CA SER A 131 -15.73 -42.35 -2.87
C SER A 131 -14.44 -43.15 -3.02
N ASP A 132 -13.33 -42.50 -3.36
CA ASP A 132 -12.00 -43.09 -3.27
C ASP A 132 -11.11 -42.09 -2.49
N TYR A 133 -10.74 -42.50 -1.29
CA TYR A 133 -9.81 -41.78 -0.43
C TYR A 133 -8.41 -41.80 -1.08
N VAL A 134 -8.15 -40.90 -1.99
CA VAL A 134 -6.79 -40.50 -2.28
C VAL A 134 -6.49 -39.33 -1.36
N GLU A 135 -5.62 -39.56 -0.41
CA GLU A 135 -5.03 -38.53 0.44
C GLU A 135 -4.25 -37.57 -0.50
N ILE A 136 -4.97 -36.55 -0.99
CA ILE A 136 -4.32 -35.47 -1.75
C ILE A 136 -3.59 -34.65 -0.69
N ALA A 137 -2.27 -34.75 -0.70
CA ALA A 137 -1.42 -33.85 0.06
C ALA A 137 -1.87 -32.40 -0.17
N PRO A 138 -1.97 -31.56 0.88
CA PRO A 138 -2.36 -30.18 0.69
C PRO A 138 -1.42 -29.56 -0.34
N HIS A 139 -1.94 -29.14 -1.48
CA HIS A 139 -1.20 -28.30 -2.40
C HIS A 139 -0.87 -27.04 -1.60
N GLU A 140 0.36 -26.97 -1.13
CA GLU A 140 0.95 -25.74 -0.62
C GLU A 140 1.03 -24.74 -1.78
N THR A 141 -0.08 -24.07 -2.08
CA THR A 141 0.03 -22.81 -2.78
C THR A 141 0.87 -21.93 -1.86
N PRO A 142 1.99 -21.38 -2.33
CA PRO A 142 2.82 -20.51 -1.50
C PRO A 142 1.90 -19.45 -0.89
N ALA A 143 1.85 -19.38 0.44
CA ALA A 143 1.03 -18.40 1.14
C ALA A 143 1.33 -17.02 0.55
N GLU A 144 0.30 -16.34 0.04
CA GLU A 144 0.49 -15.02 -0.56
C GLU A 144 0.77 -14.02 0.57
N HIS A 145 2.00 -13.52 0.59
CA HIS A 145 2.41 -12.46 1.53
C HIS A 145 2.25 -11.11 0.84
N ILE A 146 1.39 -10.29 1.37
CA ILE A 146 1.01 -8.99 0.78
C ILE A 146 1.57 -7.87 1.64
N LEU A 147 2.36 -7.00 1.02
CA LEU A 147 2.84 -5.76 1.63
C LEU A 147 2.10 -4.57 1.03
N ILE A 148 1.51 -3.73 1.87
CA ILE A 148 0.92 -2.46 1.47
C ILE A 148 1.75 -1.32 2.02
N LEU A 149 2.32 -0.50 1.15
CA LEU A 149 2.97 0.76 1.50
C LEU A 149 1.91 1.87 1.52
N VAL A 150 1.71 2.46 2.69
CA VAL A 150 0.64 3.44 2.93
C VAL A 150 1.23 4.83 3.13
N PRO A 151 0.92 5.81 2.26
CA PRO A 151 1.36 7.19 2.44
C PRO A 151 0.54 7.89 3.52
N GLY A 152 1.11 8.96 4.07
CA GLY A 152 0.41 9.81 5.03
C GLY A 152 1.05 11.18 5.19
N ARG A 153 0.37 12.07 5.89
CA ARG A 153 0.92 13.36 6.30
C ARG A 153 1.83 13.23 7.52
N ALA A 154 1.44 12.40 8.48
CA ALA A 154 2.26 12.10 9.64
C ALA A 154 1.96 10.69 10.15
N PHE A 155 2.90 10.18 10.92
CA PHE A 155 2.83 8.88 11.57
C PHE A 155 3.38 8.95 12.99
N THR A 156 3.01 7.98 13.81
CA THR A 156 3.68 7.72 15.08
C THR A 156 4.29 6.32 15.06
N GLN A 157 5.26 6.10 15.92
CA GLN A 157 5.96 4.81 15.99
C GLN A 157 5.01 3.64 16.36
N ASP A 158 3.91 3.92 17.06
CA ASP A 158 2.86 2.96 17.41
C ASP A 158 1.81 2.74 16.29
N GLY A 159 2.11 3.21 15.07
CA GLY A 159 1.33 2.89 13.87
C GLY A 159 0.17 3.84 13.56
N LYS A 160 -0.08 4.89 14.35
CA LYS A 160 -1.11 5.88 14.03
C LYS A 160 -0.73 6.65 12.78
N ARG A 161 -1.73 6.99 11.97
CA ARG A 161 -1.55 7.67 10.69
C ARG A 161 -2.46 8.88 10.55
N LEU A 162 -1.91 9.99 10.12
CA LEU A 162 -2.66 11.16 9.66
C LEU A 162 -2.68 11.19 8.13
N GLY A 163 -3.81 10.89 7.53
CA GLY A 163 -4.00 10.99 6.08
C GLY A 163 -4.23 12.43 5.60
N ARG A 164 -4.41 12.59 4.28
CA ARG A 164 -4.69 13.88 3.63
C ARG A 164 -6.11 14.44 3.89
N GLY A 165 -6.98 13.71 4.59
CA GLY A 165 -8.31 14.17 5.00
C GLY A 165 -9.47 13.67 4.15
N LYS A 166 -9.24 12.85 3.12
CA LYS A 166 -10.30 12.27 2.29
C LYS A 166 -10.74 10.86 2.72
N GLY A 167 -10.00 10.20 3.63
CA GLY A 167 -10.34 8.89 4.16
C GLY A 167 -10.19 7.70 3.20
N PHE A 168 -9.64 7.89 1.98
CA PHE A 168 -9.52 6.83 0.98
C PHE A 168 -8.83 5.58 1.50
N TYR A 169 -7.67 5.74 2.14
CA TYR A 169 -6.92 4.61 2.68
C TYR A 169 -7.63 3.95 3.86
N ASP A 170 -8.19 4.71 4.78
CA ASP A 170 -8.88 4.16 5.95
C ASP A 170 -10.10 3.33 5.50
N LEU A 171 -10.89 3.87 4.57
CA LEU A 171 -12.02 3.14 3.99
C LEU A 171 -11.58 1.88 3.22
N TYR A 172 -10.52 1.96 2.43
CA TYR A 172 -10.02 0.82 1.66
C TYR A 172 -9.46 -0.28 2.57
N LEU A 173 -8.60 0.11 3.50
CA LEU A 173 -7.93 -0.83 4.41
C LEU A 173 -8.92 -1.52 5.37
N SER A 174 -10.02 -0.85 5.76
CA SER A 174 -11.06 -1.45 6.60
C SER A 174 -11.84 -2.56 5.89
N GLN A 175 -11.82 -2.60 4.56
CA GLN A 175 -12.52 -3.59 3.75
C GLN A 175 -11.67 -4.80 3.39
N LEU A 176 -10.38 -4.80 3.71
CA LEU A 176 -9.47 -5.90 3.39
C LEU A 176 -9.83 -7.14 4.22
N PRO A 177 -9.91 -8.33 3.59
CA PRO A 177 -10.23 -9.56 4.30
C PRO A 177 -9.07 -9.96 5.22
N GLN A 178 -9.44 -10.41 6.43
CA GLN A 178 -8.46 -10.82 7.45
C GLN A 178 -7.85 -12.22 7.24
N ILE A 179 -8.36 -12.97 6.25
CA ILE A 179 -7.87 -14.31 5.93
C ILE A 179 -6.50 -14.32 5.24
N PHE A 180 -6.05 -13.17 4.71
CA PHE A 180 -4.76 -13.05 4.04
C PHE A 180 -3.71 -12.42 4.97
N ASP A 181 -2.45 -12.85 4.81
CA ASP A 181 -1.31 -12.21 5.50
C ASP A 181 -0.97 -10.88 4.81
N ILE A 182 -1.65 -9.82 5.25
CA ILE A 182 -1.51 -8.45 4.71
C ILE A 182 -0.80 -7.58 5.75
N LYS A 183 0.40 -7.10 5.41
CA LYS A 183 1.16 -6.13 6.21
C LYS A 183 0.94 -4.72 5.69
N LYS A 184 0.39 -3.85 6.54
CA LYS A 184 0.16 -2.42 6.27
C LYS A 184 1.31 -1.62 6.86
N SER A 185 2.21 -1.12 6.02
CA SER A 185 3.36 -0.34 6.47
C SER A 185 3.21 1.12 6.08
N GLY A 186 3.21 2.00 7.07
CA GLY A 186 3.27 3.44 6.83
C GLY A 186 4.64 3.83 6.29
N VAL A 187 4.66 4.83 5.41
CA VAL A 187 5.88 5.31 4.76
C VAL A 187 5.95 6.81 4.90
N CYS A 188 7.04 7.32 5.48
CA CYS A 188 7.19 8.75 5.73
C CYS A 188 8.64 9.24 5.71
N LEU A 189 8.80 10.52 5.45
CA LEU A 189 10.07 11.23 5.69
C LEU A 189 10.27 11.46 7.19
N PRO A 190 11.50 11.62 7.68
CA PRO A 190 11.78 11.81 9.11
C PRO A 190 10.96 12.92 9.79
N CYS A 191 10.72 14.04 9.11
CA CYS A 191 9.92 15.14 9.65
C CYS A 191 8.42 14.84 9.79
N GLN A 192 7.97 13.72 9.29
CA GLN A 192 6.57 13.25 9.38
C GLN A 192 6.35 12.28 10.55
N LEU A 193 7.42 11.83 11.22
CA LEU A 193 7.31 10.94 12.37
C LEU A 193 7.15 11.80 13.63
N LEU A 194 6.01 11.66 14.29
CA LEU A 194 5.62 12.41 15.49
C LEU A 194 5.51 11.49 16.71
N THR A 195 5.53 12.05 17.89
CA THR A 195 5.32 11.32 19.14
C THR A 195 3.85 10.96 19.35
N GLU A 196 2.94 11.85 18.93
CA GLU A 196 1.50 11.69 19.13
C GLU A 196 0.71 12.21 17.94
N LEU A 197 -0.43 11.57 17.67
CA LEU A 197 -1.42 12.00 16.69
C LEU A 197 -2.83 11.89 17.26
N PRO A 198 -3.71 12.85 16.97
CA PRO A 198 -5.13 12.72 17.27
C PRO A 198 -5.74 11.64 16.35
N THR A 199 -6.37 10.63 16.94
CA THR A 199 -7.02 9.53 16.24
C THR A 199 -8.53 9.53 16.45
N THR A 200 -9.23 8.84 15.56
CA THR A 200 -10.65 8.49 15.69
C THR A 200 -10.80 6.97 15.62
N PRO A 201 -11.92 6.39 16.03
CA PRO A 201 -12.14 4.95 15.95
C PRO A 201 -12.03 4.36 14.53
N ASP A 202 -12.24 5.19 13.51
CA ASP A 202 -12.20 4.76 12.10
C ASP A 202 -10.78 4.79 11.50
N ASP A 203 -9.79 5.37 12.21
CA ASP A 203 -8.41 5.43 11.73
C ASP A 203 -7.77 4.03 11.81
N ILE A 204 -7.23 3.54 10.71
CA ILE A 204 -6.57 2.24 10.64
C ILE A 204 -5.11 2.36 11.10
N ILE A 205 -4.74 1.49 12.04
CA ILE A 205 -3.37 1.40 12.56
C ILE A 205 -2.48 0.63 11.59
N MET A 206 -1.28 1.12 11.38
CA MET A 206 -0.25 0.45 10.57
C MET A 206 0.48 -0.60 11.41
N ASP A 207 0.86 -1.70 10.77
CA ASP A 207 1.61 -2.78 11.42
C ASP A 207 3.10 -2.40 11.61
N ASN A 208 3.61 -1.51 10.77
CA ASN A 208 4.99 -1.00 10.82
C ASN A 208 5.08 0.41 10.22
N ILE A 209 6.13 1.15 10.56
CA ILE A 209 6.45 2.46 9.95
C ILE A 209 7.88 2.43 9.41
N PHE A 210 8.02 2.71 8.13
CA PHE A 210 9.30 2.97 7.48
C PHE A 210 9.58 4.48 7.44
N VAL A 211 10.75 4.88 7.93
CA VAL A 211 11.21 6.27 7.99
C VAL A 211 12.67 6.39 7.56
#